data_cf81d72f4ac880225407f1116302e11c
#
_entry.id   cf81d72f4ac880225407f1116302e11c
#
_cell.length_a   1.000
_cell.length_b   1.000
_cell.length_c   1.000
_cell.angle_alpha   90.00
_cell.angle_beta   90.00
_cell.angle_gamma   90.00
#
_symmetry.space_group_name_H-M   'P 1'
#
loop_
_entity.id
_entity.type
_entity.pdbx_description
1 polymer ?
#
loop_
_entity_poly.entity_id
_entity_poly.type
_entity_poly.pdbx_seq_one_letter_code
_entity_poly.pdbx_strand_id
1 'polypeptide(L)'
;MADPITNPATPTAVFGKQAVTEALSDHAAILGLKDLIVDAKWDRKELTLTVAPETIVAAMQAAKSAGYNFFEDVTAVDWYPSEPRFQISYSLLSHSLKQRIRIVAHISGDSPSIDSVTSVWPASNFYEREIFDLFGVHFSGHPRLTRIMMPDNWEGHPLRKDYPVEGYR
;
A
#
# COMPACT_ATOMS: atom_id res chain seq x y z
N MET A 1 28.77 9.04 -33.04
CA MET A 1 28.43 9.49 -31.70
C MET A 1 26.91 9.61 -31.69
N ALA A 2 26.20 8.73 -31.04
CA ALA A 2 24.77 8.83 -30.91
C ALA A 2 24.45 9.75 -29.73
N ASP A 3 23.64 10.79 -29.96
CA ASP A 3 23.16 11.69 -28.91
C ASP A 3 22.47 10.92 -27.80
N PRO A 4 22.68 11.26 -26.53
CA PRO A 4 21.94 10.65 -25.45
C PRO A 4 20.46 11.04 -25.62
N ILE A 5 19.60 10.03 -25.70
CA ILE A 5 18.13 10.17 -25.70
C ILE A 5 17.77 11.03 -24.49
N THR A 6 17.44 12.29 -24.72
CA THR A 6 16.84 13.16 -23.74
C THR A 6 15.47 12.62 -23.41
N ASN A 7 15.38 11.83 -22.37
CA ASN A 7 14.12 11.44 -21.76
C ASN A 7 13.37 12.74 -21.39
N PRO A 8 12.12 12.93 -21.80
CA PRO A 8 11.38 14.13 -21.43
C PRO A 8 11.43 14.26 -19.91
N ALA A 9 11.77 15.45 -19.43
CA ALA A 9 12.02 15.71 -18.02
C ALA A 9 10.81 15.24 -17.18
N THR A 10 10.99 14.16 -16.43
CA THR A 10 9.97 13.67 -15.51
C THR A 10 9.60 14.81 -14.56
N PRO A 11 8.33 15.18 -14.42
CA PRO A 11 7.93 16.30 -13.58
C PRO A 11 8.38 16.11 -12.13
N THR A 12 8.72 17.20 -11.45
CA THR A 12 9.23 17.17 -10.07
C THR A 12 8.17 16.64 -9.10
N ALA A 13 6.92 17.04 -9.27
CA ALA A 13 5.75 16.52 -8.54
C ALA A 13 4.48 16.75 -9.36
N VAL A 14 3.56 15.76 -9.35
CA VAL A 14 2.24 15.80 -10.00
C VAL A 14 1.24 15.13 -9.06
N PHE A 15 0.07 15.74 -8.89
CA PHE A 15 -0.98 15.25 -8.00
C PHE A 15 -2.31 15.10 -8.74
N GLY A 16 -3.08 14.08 -8.35
CA GLY A 16 -4.37 13.75 -8.92
C GLY A 16 -4.30 12.75 -10.07
N LYS A 17 -5.27 11.84 -10.13
CA LYS A 17 -5.33 10.72 -11.08
C LYS A 17 -5.10 11.17 -12.52
N GLN A 18 -5.87 12.14 -13.00
CA GLN A 18 -5.82 12.56 -14.40
C GLN A 18 -4.44 13.11 -14.77
N ALA A 19 -3.92 14.07 -14.01
CA ALA A 19 -2.64 14.71 -14.27
C ALA A 19 -1.47 13.71 -14.22
N VAL A 20 -1.50 12.76 -13.27
CA VAL A 20 -0.46 11.72 -13.15
C VAL A 20 -0.55 10.72 -14.29
N THR A 21 -1.76 10.27 -14.67
CA THR A 21 -1.93 9.31 -15.77
C THR A 21 -1.56 9.90 -17.13
N GLU A 22 -1.77 11.20 -17.33
CA GLU A 22 -1.30 11.90 -18.52
C GLU A 22 0.22 12.06 -18.55
N ALA A 23 0.81 12.50 -17.44
CA ALA A 23 2.25 12.73 -17.34
C ALA A 23 3.09 11.43 -17.38
N LEU A 24 2.54 10.32 -16.94
CA LEU A 24 3.18 9.01 -16.82
C LEU A 24 2.44 7.93 -17.62
N SER A 25 1.90 8.27 -18.77
CA SER A 25 1.06 7.37 -19.59
C SER A 25 1.74 6.05 -19.96
N ASP A 26 3.06 6.06 -20.11
CA ASP A 26 3.87 4.88 -20.44
C ASP A 26 4.36 4.09 -19.23
N HIS A 27 4.01 4.55 -18.01
CA HIS A 27 4.47 3.88 -16.80
C HIS A 27 3.73 2.55 -16.61
N ALA A 28 4.49 1.46 -16.41
CA ALA A 28 3.94 0.10 -16.36
C ALA A 28 2.81 -0.08 -15.33
N ALA A 29 2.91 0.56 -14.16
CA ALA A 29 1.86 0.49 -13.15
C ALA A 29 0.59 1.24 -13.56
N ILE A 30 0.72 2.41 -14.23
CA ILE A 30 -0.44 3.16 -14.76
C ILE A 30 -1.16 2.31 -15.80
N LEU A 31 -0.44 1.72 -16.74
CA LEU A 31 -1.02 0.85 -17.76
C LEU A 31 -1.67 -0.40 -17.16
N GLY A 32 -1.01 -1.02 -16.18
CA GLY A 32 -1.47 -2.26 -15.59
C GLY A 32 -2.67 -2.11 -14.63
N LEU A 33 -2.76 -0.99 -13.89
CA LEU A 33 -3.79 -0.75 -12.89
C LEU A 33 -4.88 0.24 -13.33
N LYS A 34 -4.87 0.70 -14.56
CA LYS A 34 -5.65 1.80 -15.10
C LYS A 34 -7.06 2.00 -14.49
N ASP A 35 -7.87 0.95 -14.49
CA ASP A 35 -9.27 1.00 -14.07
C ASP A 35 -9.44 0.89 -12.54
N LEU A 36 -8.40 0.45 -11.83
CA LEU A 36 -8.39 0.25 -10.39
C LEU A 36 -7.90 1.50 -9.64
N ILE A 37 -7.30 2.46 -10.34
CA ILE A 37 -6.75 3.68 -9.75
C ILE A 37 -7.90 4.63 -9.40
N VAL A 38 -8.03 4.97 -8.13
CA VAL A 38 -8.93 6.00 -7.61
C VAL A 38 -8.26 7.36 -7.67
N ASP A 39 -7.02 7.44 -7.17
CA ASP A 39 -6.19 8.65 -7.18
C ASP A 39 -4.72 8.28 -7.40
N ALA A 40 -3.91 9.25 -7.82
CA ALA A 40 -2.49 9.05 -8.07
C ALA A 40 -1.67 10.28 -7.68
N LYS A 41 -0.46 10.03 -7.20
CA LYS A 41 0.52 11.04 -6.83
C LYS A 41 1.88 10.62 -7.37
N TRP A 42 2.54 11.55 -8.06
CA TRP A 42 3.96 11.44 -8.38
C TRP A 42 4.73 12.50 -7.59
N ASP A 43 5.64 12.07 -6.74
CA ASP A 43 6.45 12.98 -5.92
C ASP A 43 7.80 12.34 -5.62
N ARG A 44 8.89 13.12 -5.71
CA ARG A 44 10.26 12.67 -5.41
C ARG A 44 10.68 11.40 -6.17
N LYS A 45 10.24 11.25 -7.41
CA LYS A 45 10.47 10.08 -8.27
C LYS A 45 9.79 8.79 -7.78
N GLU A 46 8.77 8.90 -6.96
CA GLU A 46 7.97 7.78 -6.47
C GLU A 46 6.53 7.93 -6.92
N LEU A 47 5.98 6.87 -7.49
CA LEU A 47 4.57 6.80 -7.88
C LEU A 47 3.77 6.15 -6.76
N THR A 48 2.80 6.90 -6.24
CA THR A 48 1.80 6.39 -5.30
C THR A 48 0.45 6.30 -5.99
N LEU A 49 -0.17 5.14 -5.95
CA LEU A 49 -1.49 4.86 -6.52
C LEU A 49 -2.46 4.54 -5.38
N THR A 50 -3.55 5.27 -5.31
CA THR A 50 -4.65 4.96 -4.37
C THR A 50 -5.68 4.09 -5.08
N VAL A 51 -6.05 2.99 -4.43
CA VAL A 51 -7.07 2.04 -4.91
C VAL A 51 -8.19 1.89 -3.88
N ALA A 52 -9.36 1.44 -4.31
CA ALA A 52 -10.43 1.10 -3.40
C ALA A 52 -10.05 -0.15 -2.57
N PRO A 53 -10.33 -0.21 -1.26
CA PRO A 53 -9.98 -1.34 -0.40
C PRO A 53 -10.46 -2.69 -0.94
N GLU A 54 -11.65 -2.71 -1.52
CA GLU A 54 -12.30 -3.90 -2.08
C GLU A 54 -11.57 -4.45 -3.32
N THR A 55 -10.73 -3.62 -3.95
CA THR A 55 -9.98 -3.99 -5.15
C THR A 55 -8.52 -4.31 -4.90
N ILE A 56 -8.09 -4.33 -3.64
CA ILE A 56 -6.67 -4.45 -3.29
C ILE A 56 -6.01 -5.71 -3.86
N VAL A 57 -6.66 -6.86 -3.79
CA VAL A 57 -6.13 -8.12 -4.31
C VAL A 57 -5.98 -8.05 -5.84
N ALA A 58 -6.98 -7.50 -6.52
CA ALA A 58 -6.93 -7.30 -7.98
C ALA A 58 -5.81 -6.32 -8.37
N ALA A 59 -5.64 -5.23 -7.62
CA ALA A 59 -4.57 -4.26 -7.83
C ALA A 59 -3.18 -4.89 -7.64
N MET A 60 -3.01 -5.72 -6.62
CA MET A 60 -1.77 -6.46 -6.39
C MET A 60 -1.45 -7.46 -7.50
N GLN A 61 -2.48 -8.16 -8.00
CA GLN A 61 -2.33 -9.08 -9.13
C GLN A 61 -1.96 -8.33 -10.42
N ALA A 62 -2.61 -7.18 -10.66
CA ALA A 62 -2.32 -6.33 -11.82
C ALA A 62 -0.90 -5.76 -11.76
N ALA A 63 -0.45 -5.28 -10.59
CA ALA A 63 0.91 -4.80 -10.38
C ALA A 63 1.95 -5.92 -10.65
N LYS A 64 1.70 -7.13 -10.14
CA LYS A 64 2.55 -8.30 -10.39
C LYS A 64 2.64 -8.61 -11.88
N SER A 65 1.51 -8.60 -12.58
CA SER A 65 1.44 -8.82 -14.03
C SER A 65 2.12 -7.71 -14.85
N ALA A 66 2.13 -6.48 -14.33
CA ALA A 66 2.84 -5.33 -14.92
C ALA A 66 4.37 -5.37 -14.70
N GLY A 67 4.90 -6.40 -14.03
CA GLY A 67 6.33 -6.61 -13.87
C GLY A 67 6.92 -6.18 -12.52
N TYR A 68 6.08 -5.81 -11.54
CA TYR A 68 6.53 -5.59 -10.16
C TYR A 68 6.65 -6.95 -9.49
N ASN A 69 7.86 -7.46 -9.42
CA ASN A 69 8.16 -8.84 -9.03
C ASN A 69 8.75 -8.99 -7.63
N PHE A 70 8.86 -7.90 -6.90
CA PHE A 70 9.36 -7.91 -5.53
C PHE A 70 8.41 -7.15 -4.61
N PHE A 71 7.92 -7.85 -3.58
CA PHE A 71 7.14 -7.26 -2.48
C PHE A 71 8.13 -6.79 -1.42
N GLU A 72 8.20 -5.48 -1.19
CA GLU A 72 9.13 -4.90 -0.22
C GLU A 72 8.54 -4.96 1.18
N ASP A 73 7.38 -4.31 1.37
CA ASP A 73 6.68 -4.26 2.65
C ASP A 73 5.19 -3.94 2.49
N VAL A 74 4.46 -4.04 3.60
CA VAL A 74 3.19 -3.36 3.84
C VAL A 74 3.20 -2.79 5.25
N THR A 75 2.70 -1.57 5.39
CA THR A 75 2.58 -0.89 6.68
C THR A 75 1.25 -0.13 6.80
N ALA A 76 0.89 0.26 8.01
CA ALA A 76 -0.30 1.05 8.29
C ALA A 76 0.06 2.40 8.90
N VAL A 77 -0.77 3.41 8.62
CA VAL A 77 -0.73 4.71 9.28
C VAL A 77 -2.10 4.98 9.88
N ASP A 78 -2.13 5.38 11.14
CA ASP A 78 -3.33 5.83 11.85
C ASP A 78 -3.43 7.36 11.73
N TRP A 79 -4.49 7.86 11.09
CA TRP A 79 -4.78 9.27 10.89
C TRP A 79 -5.78 9.84 11.92
N TYR A 80 -6.02 9.10 13.04
CA TYR A 80 -6.93 9.58 14.08
C TYR A 80 -6.71 11.07 14.41
N PRO A 81 -7.74 11.90 14.53
CA PRO A 81 -9.18 11.56 14.49
C PRO A 81 -9.83 11.63 13.10
N SER A 82 -9.06 11.70 12.02
CA SER A 82 -9.58 11.81 10.65
C SER A 82 -10.17 10.49 10.14
N GLU A 83 -11.20 10.58 9.27
CA GLU A 83 -11.72 9.47 8.51
C GLU A 83 -11.54 9.70 6.99
N PRO A 84 -11.20 8.65 6.22
CA PRO A 84 -10.91 7.28 6.66
C PRO A 84 -9.66 7.23 7.54
N ARG A 85 -9.75 6.45 8.65
CA ARG A 85 -8.75 6.49 9.74
C ARG A 85 -7.44 5.83 9.38
N PHE A 86 -7.50 4.63 8.77
CA PHE A 86 -6.28 3.87 8.49
C PHE A 86 -5.91 3.93 7.01
N GLN A 87 -4.63 4.19 6.77
CA GLN A 87 -4.02 4.07 5.45
C GLN A 87 -3.13 2.84 5.44
N ILE A 88 -3.42 1.88 4.55
CA ILE A 88 -2.57 0.71 4.33
C ILE A 88 -1.73 0.98 3.09
N SER A 89 -0.41 0.89 3.24
CA SER A 89 0.56 1.23 2.20
C SER A 89 1.41 0.03 1.86
N TYR A 90 1.36 -0.39 0.60
CA TYR A 90 2.11 -1.52 0.06
C TYR A 90 3.21 -1.00 -0.87
N SER A 91 4.45 -1.42 -0.63
CA SER A 91 5.61 -1.05 -1.44
C SER A 91 6.02 -2.21 -2.33
N LEU A 92 6.08 -1.96 -3.64
CA LEU A 92 6.46 -2.93 -4.65
C LEU A 92 7.63 -2.42 -5.49
N LEU A 93 8.54 -3.31 -5.83
CA LEU A 93 9.70 -3.03 -6.68
C LEU A 93 9.71 -3.94 -7.91
N SER A 94 10.11 -3.38 -9.03
CA SER A 94 10.49 -4.11 -10.23
C SER A 94 11.98 -4.01 -10.47
N HIS A 95 12.68 -5.14 -10.40
CA HIS A 95 14.12 -5.19 -10.71
C HIS A 95 14.40 -4.96 -12.20
N SER A 96 13.54 -5.46 -13.08
CA SER A 96 13.69 -5.32 -14.54
C SER A 96 13.42 -3.89 -15.01
N LEU A 97 12.35 -3.28 -14.50
CA LEU A 97 11.95 -1.90 -14.84
C LEU A 97 12.77 -0.86 -14.05
N LYS A 98 13.46 -1.26 -12.97
CA LYS A 98 14.15 -0.38 -12.02
C LYS A 98 13.20 0.70 -11.46
N GLN A 99 11.97 0.30 -11.18
CA GLN A 99 10.90 1.17 -10.71
C GLN A 99 10.35 0.66 -9.38
N ARG A 100 10.02 1.60 -8.49
CA ARG A 100 9.29 1.35 -7.25
C ARG A 100 7.95 2.04 -7.34
N ILE A 101 6.92 1.40 -6.79
CA ILE A 101 5.59 1.99 -6.63
C ILE A 101 5.08 1.77 -5.21
N ARG A 102 4.20 2.65 -4.80
CA ARG A 102 3.40 2.48 -3.58
C ARG A 102 1.93 2.35 -3.97
N ILE A 103 1.25 1.32 -3.47
CA ILE A 103 -0.20 1.15 -3.59
C ILE A 103 -0.80 1.42 -2.21
N VAL A 104 -1.80 2.29 -2.16
CA VAL A 104 -2.43 2.77 -0.92
C VAL A 104 -3.92 2.46 -0.95
N ALA A 105 -4.44 1.94 0.16
CA ALA A 105 -5.87 1.82 0.41
C ALA A 105 -6.21 2.51 1.73
N HIS A 106 -7.34 3.21 1.76
CA HIS A 106 -7.85 3.88 2.95
C HIS A 106 -9.06 3.13 3.48
N ILE A 107 -9.06 2.80 4.77
CA ILE A 107 -10.14 2.07 5.45
C ILE A 107 -10.64 2.83 6.67
N SER A 108 -11.92 2.64 7.00
CA SER A 108 -12.56 3.27 8.16
C SER A 108 -11.93 2.81 9.48
N GLY A 109 -12.03 3.65 10.51
CA GLY A 109 -11.67 3.31 11.88
C GLY A 109 -12.63 2.32 12.57
N ASP A 110 -13.86 2.23 12.08
CA ASP A 110 -14.87 1.33 12.58
C ASP A 110 -14.67 -0.08 12.01
N SER A 111 -14.31 -1.05 12.86
CA SER A 111 -14.04 -2.44 12.45
C SER A 111 -13.11 -2.53 11.22
N PRO A 112 -11.90 -1.96 11.28
CA PRO A 112 -11.04 -1.83 10.11
C PRO A 112 -10.69 -3.19 9.53
N SER A 113 -11.02 -3.39 8.26
CA SER A 113 -10.78 -4.65 7.55
C SER A 113 -10.42 -4.40 6.09
N ILE A 114 -9.55 -5.24 5.55
CA ILE A 114 -9.15 -5.27 4.14
C ILE A 114 -8.79 -6.71 3.76
N ASP A 115 -8.92 -7.07 2.49
CA ASP A 115 -8.55 -8.41 2.04
C ASP A 115 -7.04 -8.64 2.10
N SER A 116 -6.65 -9.83 2.55
CA SER A 116 -5.26 -10.26 2.59
C SER A 116 -4.70 -10.43 1.17
N VAL A 117 -3.49 -9.94 0.97
CA VAL A 117 -2.77 -10.12 -0.31
C VAL A 117 -1.82 -11.31 -0.30
N THR A 118 -1.86 -12.17 0.72
CA THR A 118 -1.00 -13.36 0.85
C THR A 118 -1.18 -14.36 -0.30
N SER A 119 -2.35 -14.41 -0.93
CA SER A 119 -2.60 -15.23 -2.11
C SER A 119 -1.79 -14.79 -3.34
N VAL A 120 -1.46 -13.51 -3.43
CA VAL A 120 -0.63 -12.93 -4.49
C VAL A 120 0.84 -12.87 -4.07
N TRP A 121 1.07 -12.44 -2.83
CA TRP A 121 2.36 -12.18 -2.22
C TRP A 121 2.50 -12.90 -0.88
N PRO A 122 2.97 -14.15 -0.84
CA PRO A 122 3.14 -14.88 0.42
C PRO A 122 4.04 -14.17 1.44
N ALA A 123 4.94 -13.30 0.98
CA ALA A 123 5.80 -12.48 1.84
C ALA A 123 5.01 -11.48 2.71
N SER A 124 3.79 -11.08 2.31
CA SER A 124 2.96 -10.17 3.10
C SER A 124 2.48 -10.75 4.43
N ASN A 125 2.52 -12.07 4.59
CA ASN A 125 1.99 -12.78 5.77
C ASN A 125 2.43 -12.17 7.09
N PHE A 126 3.72 -11.95 7.28
CA PHE A 126 4.25 -11.44 8.55
C PHE A 126 3.94 -9.95 8.76
N TYR A 127 3.96 -9.15 7.71
CA TYR A 127 3.63 -7.74 7.76
C TYR A 127 2.14 -7.51 8.05
N GLU A 128 1.25 -8.31 7.43
CA GLU A 128 -0.20 -8.24 7.71
C GLU A 128 -0.50 -8.60 9.17
N ARG A 129 0.19 -9.61 9.72
CA ARG A 129 0.09 -9.96 11.14
C ARG A 129 0.61 -8.86 12.05
N GLU A 130 1.69 -8.16 11.68
CA GLU A 130 2.20 -7.01 12.42
C GLU A 130 1.17 -5.88 12.46
N ILE A 131 0.56 -5.54 11.31
CA ILE A 131 -0.49 -4.51 11.25
C ILE A 131 -1.72 -4.93 12.05
N PHE A 132 -2.15 -6.19 11.95
CA PHE A 132 -3.23 -6.72 12.78
C PHE A 132 -2.91 -6.57 14.27
N ASP A 133 -1.72 -6.95 14.67
CA ASP A 133 -1.30 -6.92 16.08
C ASP A 133 -1.24 -5.50 16.64
N LEU A 134 -0.61 -4.57 15.91
CA LEU A 134 -0.29 -3.25 16.42
C LEU A 134 -1.37 -2.20 16.15
N PHE A 135 -2.18 -2.35 15.09
CA PHE A 135 -3.24 -1.41 14.72
C PHE A 135 -4.65 -2.00 14.79
N GLY A 136 -4.79 -3.33 14.88
CA GLY A 136 -6.09 -4.01 14.94
C GLY A 136 -6.84 -4.02 13.62
N VAL A 137 -6.13 -3.94 12.50
CA VAL A 137 -6.71 -4.10 11.17
C VAL A 137 -6.87 -5.58 10.86
N HIS A 138 -8.09 -6.00 10.51
CA HIS A 138 -8.36 -7.38 10.14
C HIS A 138 -8.05 -7.62 8.66
N PHE A 139 -7.27 -8.67 8.36
CA PHE A 139 -6.96 -9.08 6.98
C PHE A 139 -7.80 -10.30 6.60
N SER A 140 -8.88 -10.07 5.85
CA SER A 140 -9.81 -11.14 5.42
C SER A 140 -9.11 -12.14 4.50
N GLY A 141 -9.29 -13.42 4.76
CA GLY A 141 -8.64 -14.48 3.96
C GLY A 141 -7.16 -14.72 4.29
N HIS A 142 -6.62 -14.08 5.32
CA HIS A 142 -5.27 -14.37 5.78
C HIS A 142 -5.19 -15.80 6.36
N PRO A 143 -4.18 -16.61 5.98
CA PRO A 143 -4.14 -18.04 6.35
C PRO A 143 -3.97 -18.29 7.86
N ARG A 144 -3.37 -17.35 8.58
CA ARG A 144 -3.15 -17.46 10.04
C ARG A 144 -2.95 -16.09 10.65
N LEU A 145 -4.04 -15.35 10.87
CA LEU A 145 -4.00 -14.02 11.47
C LEU A 145 -3.91 -14.10 13.00
N THR A 146 -2.70 -14.13 13.51
CA THR A 146 -2.38 -14.16 14.95
C THR A 146 -1.35 -13.09 15.28
N ARG A 147 -1.29 -12.66 16.54
CA ARG A 147 -0.29 -11.70 17.01
C ARG A 147 1.13 -12.17 16.71
N ILE A 148 2.07 -11.25 16.57
CA ILE A 148 3.47 -11.52 16.26
C ILE A 148 4.46 -10.69 17.08
N MET A 149 4.07 -9.46 17.45
CA MET A 149 4.92 -8.53 18.20
C MET A 149 4.56 -8.50 19.68
N MET A 150 3.27 -8.54 20.00
CA MET A 150 2.76 -8.47 21.36
C MET A 150 2.45 -9.88 21.89
N PRO A 151 2.50 -10.08 23.24
CA PRO A 151 2.01 -11.31 23.86
C PRO A 151 0.53 -11.58 23.51
N ASP A 152 0.14 -12.86 23.48
CA ASP A 152 -1.25 -13.25 23.14
C ASP A 152 -2.31 -12.64 24.06
N ASN A 153 -1.95 -12.41 25.32
CA ASN A 153 -2.83 -11.81 26.33
C ASN A 153 -2.75 -10.28 26.39
N TRP A 154 -2.08 -9.63 25.44
CA TRP A 154 -1.99 -8.16 25.42
C TRP A 154 -3.32 -7.53 25.04
N GLU A 155 -3.74 -6.51 25.81
CA GLU A 155 -4.99 -5.78 25.55
C GLU A 155 -4.75 -4.58 24.61
N GLY A 156 -5.59 -4.48 23.58
CA GLY A 156 -5.56 -3.38 22.62
C GLY A 156 -4.45 -3.46 21.57
N HIS A 157 -4.20 -2.32 20.91
CA HIS A 157 -3.30 -2.18 19.78
C HIS A 157 -2.40 -0.95 19.95
N PRO A 158 -1.13 -1.15 20.33
CA PRO A 158 -0.29 -0.08 20.88
C PRO A 158 0.13 1.00 19.90
N LEU A 159 0.00 0.81 18.58
CA LEU A 159 0.30 1.85 17.60
C LEU A 159 -0.91 2.70 17.20
N ARG A 160 -2.10 2.43 17.73
CA ARG A 160 -3.23 3.33 17.58
C ARG A 160 -3.00 4.63 18.34
N LYS A 161 -3.33 5.76 17.73
CA LYS A 161 -3.15 7.08 18.37
C LYS A 161 -4.05 7.34 19.57
N ASP A 162 -5.15 6.61 19.69
CA ASP A 162 -6.06 6.62 20.84
C ASP A 162 -5.70 5.58 21.91
N TYR A 163 -4.63 4.80 21.71
CA TYR A 163 -4.13 3.85 22.70
C TYR A 163 -3.51 4.61 23.88
N PRO A 164 -3.83 4.26 25.15
CA PRO A 164 -3.26 4.92 26.32
C PRO A 164 -1.74 4.77 26.38
N VAL A 165 -1.01 5.87 26.64
CA VAL A 165 0.46 5.87 26.71
C VAL A 165 0.98 4.90 27.79
N GLU A 166 0.24 4.73 28.90
CA GLU A 166 0.59 3.82 30.00
C GLU A 166 0.07 2.38 29.80
N GLY A 167 -0.61 2.10 28.70
CA GLY A 167 -1.32 0.85 28.44
C GLY A 167 -2.61 0.71 29.26
N TYR A 168 -3.30 -0.42 29.10
CA TYR A 168 -4.42 -0.81 29.96
C TYR A 168 -3.84 -1.49 31.20
N ARG A 169 -4.07 -0.90 32.36
CA ARG A 169 -3.67 -1.44 33.67
C ARG A 169 -4.88 -2.00 34.41
#